data_d96ee8e7d3f7f93e1295acbc02c73972
#
_entry.id   d96ee8e7d3f7f93e1295acbc02c73972
#
_cell.length_a   1.000
_cell.length_b   1.000
_cell.length_c   1.000
_cell.angle_alpha   90.00
_cell.angle_beta   90.00
_cell.angle_gamma   90.00
#
_symmetry.space_group_name_H-M   'P 1'
#
loop_
_entity.id
_entity.type
_entity.pdbx_description
1 polymer ?
#
loop_
_entity_poly.entity_id
_entity_poly.type
_entity_poly.pdbx_seq_one_letter_code
_entity_poly.pdbx_strand_id
1 'polypeptide(L)'
;SDVYKRQVYYRKEPKSEKRIVKGNKSSGVDEIFSRDGIQQFLNEVFREVDIFKNDIPLFLQRFVSPLSTIGPNYYKYYLLDTLNVNGQKCVDLGFVPFNSETFGFTGHLFVTLDSTFFVQKAILNVPKDINLNFVSGMTIEQTFERTPDSTRIITKDDINVNFKLSEKSKGMYARRLNIYSNHSFDEPDAERALVFKESAPVITLKDAYQQSEDFWTSNRPEEAIKKNPNSVEKLMAKFRSVPIFYITEKV
;
A
#
# COMPACT_ATOMS: atom_id res chain seq x y z
N SER A 1 13.22 -4.91 9.30
CA SER A 1 11.91 -5.37 8.80
C SER A 1 10.91 -5.34 9.93
N ASP A 2 9.80 -4.64 9.74
CA ASP A 2 8.75 -4.53 10.74
C ASP A 2 7.51 -5.28 10.27
N VAL A 3 6.91 -6.05 11.14
CA VAL A 3 5.68 -6.80 10.88
C VAL A 3 4.65 -6.41 11.94
N TYR A 4 3.45 -6.07 11.50
CA TYR A 4 2.37 -5.67 12.37
C TYR A 4 1.14 -6.55 12.14
N LYS A 5 0.44 -6.89 13.22
CA LYS A 5 -0.94 -7.37 13.18
C LYS A 5 -1.81 -6.30 13.80
N ARG A 6 -2.74 -5.74 13.03
CA ARG A 6 -3.65 -4.69 13.47
C ARG A 6 -5.09 -5.11 13.26
N GLN A 7 -5.96 -4.60 14.09
CA GLN A 7 -7.41 -4.60 13.89
C GLN A 7 -7.85 -3.16 13.65
N VAL A 8 -8.56 -2.92 12.53
CA VAL A 8 -9.02 -1.58 12.15
C VAL A 8 -10.54 -1.52 12.35
N TYR A 9 -10.98 -0.50 13.04
CA TYR A 9 -12.38 -0.17 13.24
C TYR A 9 -12.68 1.11 12.49
N TYR A 10 -13.67 1.07 11.62
CA TYR A 10 -14.12 2.21 10.86
C TYR A 10 -15.56 2.56 11.21
N ARG A 11 -15.84 3.82 11.44
CA ARG A 11 -17.17 4.36 11.65
C ARG A 11 -17.46 5.43 10.60
N LYS A 12 -18.62 5.34 9.95
CA LYS A 12 -19.02 6.26 8.89
C LYS A 12 -19.45 7.63 9.44
N GLU A 13 -20.22 7.62 10.53
CA GLU A 13 -20.77 8.86 11.12
C GLU A 13 -20.66 8.86 12.67
N PRO A 14 -19.97 9.83 13.26
CA PRO A 14 -19.01 10.71 12.61
C PRO A 14 -17.83 9.90 12.05
N LYS A 15 -17.34 10.29 10.87
CA LYS A 15 -16.24 9.58 10.22
C LYS A 15 -15.04 9.47 11.15
N SER A 16 -14.68 8.25 11.49
CA SER A 16 -13.54 7.98 12.37
C SER A 16 -12.98 6.60 12.13
N GLU A 17 -11.70 6.47 12.36
CA GLU A 17 -10.96 5.22 12.26
C GLU A 17 -10.14 5.01 13.54
N LYS A 18 -10.10 3.79 14.03
CA LYS A 18 -9.30 3.36 15.17
C LYS A 18 -8.51 2.13 14.79
N ARG A 19 -7.26 2.07 15.20
CA ARG A 19 -6.35 0.95 14.94
C ARG A 19 -5.87 0.37 16.27
N ILE A 20 -6.04 -0.93 16.45
CA ILE A 20 -5.50 -1.66 17.60
C ILE A 20 -4.36 -2.54 17.12
N VAL A 21 -3.15 -2.27 17.59
CA VAL A 21 -1.97 -3.08 17.30
C VAL A 21 -1.96 -4.29 18.23
N LYS A 22 -2.17 -5.48 17.68
CA LYS A 22 -2.19 -6.77 18.40
C LYS A 22 -0.84 -7.48 18.38
N GLY A 23 0.01 -7.15 17.41
CA GLY A 23 1.36 -7.68 17.31
C GLY A 23 2.27 -6.70 16.60
N ASN A 24 3.50 -6.59 17.06
CA ASN A 24 4.56 -5.80 16.46
C ASN A 24 5.88 -6.55 16.62
N LYS A 25 6.52 -6.89 15.50
CA LYS A 25 7.82 -7.52 15.46
C LYS A 25 8.73 -6.72 14.54
N SER A 26 9.79 -6.15 15.10
CA SER A 26 10.79 -5.38 14.36
C SER A 26 12.10 -6.14 14.30
N SER A 27 12.76 -6.16 13.14
CA SER A 27 14.07 -6.79 12.98
C SER A 27 14.99 -5.95 12.09
N GLY A 28 16.13 -5.56 12.66
CA GLY A 28 17.37 -5.20 11.96
C GLY A 28 17.36 -4.02 11.01
N VAL A 29 17.57 -2.80 11.53
CA VAL A 29 18.15 -1.67 10.78
C VAL A 29 18.88 -0.69 11.70
N ASP A 30 19.14 -1.08 12.91
CA ASP A 30 19.49 -0.15 14.01
C ASP A 30 20.87 0.51 13.93
N GLU A 31 21.76 0.12 12.99
CA GLU A 31 23.18 0.52 13.09
C GLU A 31 23.76 1.35 11.94
N ILE A 32 23.04 1.53 10.82
CA ILE A 32 23.69 2.10 9.61
C ILE A 32 23.28 3.54 9.31
N PHE A 33 22.18 4.04 9.88
CA PHE A 33 21.62 5.35 9.54
C PHE A 33 21.12 6.11 10.77
N SER A 34 21.22 7.44 10.74
CA SER A 34 20.52 8.27 11.71
C SER A 34 19.02 7.95 11.64
N ARG A 35 18.50 7.40 12.71
CA ARG A 35 17.11 6.89 12.79
C ARG A 35 16.07 7.89 12.30
N ASP A 36 16.27 9.18 12.61
CA ASP A 36 15.25 10.20 12.37
C ASP A 36 15.07 10.55 10.88
N GLY A 37 16.13 10.70 10.11
CA GLY A 37 16.03 11.10 8.70
C GLY A 37 15.42 10.01 7.81
N ILE A 38 15.78 8.74 8.04
CA ILE A 38 15.23 7.62 7.27
C ILE A 38 13.79 7.35 7.68
N GLN A 39 13.47 7.41 8.96
CA GLN A 39 12.10 7.22 9.42
C GLN A 39 11.18 8.28 8.83
N GLN A 40 11.61 9.53 8.80
CA GLN A 40 10.85 10.62 8.18
C GLN A 40 10.66 10.39 6.68
N PHE A 41 11.71 9.97 5.96
CA PHE A 41 11.63 9.62 4.54
C PHE A 41 10.66 8.45 4.30
N LEU A 42 10.76 7.37 5.08
CA LEU A 42 9.86 6.21 4.96
C LEU A 42 8.40 6.58 5.28
N ASN A 43 8.16 7.46 6.22
CA ASN A 43 6.82 7.96 6.52
C ASN A 43 6.21 8.73 5.34
N GLU A 44 7.02 9.50 4.62
CA GLU A 44 6.57 10.18 3.39
C GLU A 44 6.34 9.20 2.23
N VAL A 45 7.25 8.24 2.04
CA VAL A 45 7.15 7.20 0.99
C VAL A 45 5.93 6.33 1.20
N PHE A 46 5.67 5.95 2.45
CA PHE A 46 4.60 5.03 2.82
C PHE A 46 3.35 5.72 3.37
N ARG A 47 3.11 6.95 2.92
CA ARG A 47 1.84 7.62 3.18
C ARG A 47 0.68 6.84 2.58
N GLU A 48 -0.49 6.90 3.21
CA GLU A 48 -1.71 6.30 2.65
C GLU A 48 -2.06 6.93 1.31
N VAL A 49 -2.31 6.07 0.34
CA VAL A 49 -2.70 6.46 -1.03
C VAL A 49 -4.17 6.11 -1.23
N ASP A 50 -4.96 7.12 -1.55
CA ASP A 50 -6.36 6.95 -1.96
C ASP A 50 -6.48 7.36 -3.44
N ILE A 51 -6.55 6.35 -4.31
CA ILE A 51 -6.60 6.57 -5.77
C ILE A 51 -7.93 7.17 -6.24
N PHE A 52 -8.96 7.21 -5.40
CA PHE A 52 -10.27 7.77 -5.73
C PHE A 52 -10.38 9.25 -5.39
N LYS A 53 -9.35 9.83 -4.77
CA LYS A 53 -9.22 11.28 -4.64
C LYS A 53 -8.69 11.88 -5.93
N ASN A 54 -8.97 13.15 -6.16
CA ASN A 54 -8.48 13.86 -7.36
C ASN A 54 -6.95 13.96 -7.35
N ASP A 55 -6.35 14.20 -6.17
CA ASP A 55 -4.91 14.34 -6.00
C ASP A 55 -4.37 13.31 -5.01
N ILE A 56 -3.22 12.76 -5.34
CA ILE A 56 -2.44 11.84 -4.51
C ILE A 56 -1.16 12.57 -4.09
N PRO A 57 -1.02 12.96 -2.82
CA PRO A 57 0.20 13.62 -2.34
C PRO A 57 1.33 12.59 -2.17
N LEU A 58 2.44 12.80 -2.87
CA LEU A 58 3.67 12.02 -2.77
C LEU A 58 4.88 12.96 -2.78
N PHE A 59 5.81 12.81 -1.83
CA PHE A 59 7.07 13.56 -1.77
C PHE A 59 6.90 15.09 -1.90
N LEU A 60 5.92 15.65 -1.20
CA LEU A 60 5.56 17.07 -1.26
C LEU A 60 5.00 17.54 -2.62
N GLN A 61 4.81 16.64 -3.57
CA GLN A 61 4.18 16.88 -4.85
C GLN A 61 2.74 16.35 -4.86
N ARG A 62 1.92 16.88 -5.75
CA ARG A 62 0.55 16.42 -5.96
C ARG A 62 0.46 15.75 -7.32
N PHE A 63 0.23 14.46 -7.30
CA PHE A 63 -0.01 13.66 -8.49
C PHE A 63 -1.50 13.62 -8.78
N VAL A 64 -1.87 13.88 -10.01
CA VAL A 64 -3.26 13.72 -10.44
C VAL A 64 -3.61 12.24 -10.48
N SER A 65 -4.72 11.85 -9.85
CA SER A 65 -5.18 10.46 -9.93
C SER A 65 -5.73 10.15 -11.33
N PRO A 66 -5.48 8.94 -11.86
CA PRO A 66 -6.13 8.50 -13.10
C PRO A 66 -7.66 8.35 -12.96
N LEU A 67 -8.19 8.30 -11.74
CA LEU A 67 -9.62 8.25 -11.47
C LEU A 67 -10.22 9.62 -11.07
N SER A 68 -9.43 10.68 -11.16
CA SER A 68 -9.89 12.03 -10.85
C SER A 68 -10.91 12.54 -11.88
N THR A 69 -11.72 13.50 -11.48
CA THR A 69 -12.68 14.17 -12.38
C THR A 69 -12.01 14.86 -13.57
N ILE A 70 -10.75 15.28 -13.43
CA ILE A 70 -9.93 15.86 -14.51
C ILE A 70 -9.09 14.82 -15.25
N GLY A 71 -9.16 13.57 -14.83
CA GLY A 71 -8.38 12.46 -15.42
C GLY A 71 -8.45 12.40 -16.95
N PRO A 72 -9.63 12.48 -17.58
CA PRO A 72 -9.75 12.44 -19.05
C PRO A 72 -9.03 13.58 -19.77
N ASN A 73 -8.81 14.73 -19.11
CA ASN A 73 -8.06 15.86 -19.66
C ASN A 73 -6.55 15.76 -19.37
N TYR A 74 -6.16 14.83 -18.50
CA TYR A 74 -4.80 14.69 -18.01
C TYR A 74 -4.09 13.46 -18.54
N TYR A 75 -4.85 12.37 -18.79
CA TYR A 75 -4.36 11.07 -19.20
C TYR A 75 -4.94 10.61 -20.55
N LYS A 76 -4.11 9.90 -21.31
CA LYS A 76 -4.56 9.02 -22.39
C LYS A 76 -4.84 7.65 -21.79
N TYR A 77 -5.99 7.05 -22.18
CA TYR A 77 -6.40 5.72 -21.74
C TYR A 77 -6.43 4.78 -22.95
N TYR A 78 -6.01 3.55 -22.73
CA TYR A 78 -5.92 2.52 -23.76
C TYR A 78 -6.58 1.24 -23.25
N LEU A 79 -7.51 0.70 -24.02
CA LEU A 79 -8.02 -0.66 -23.79
C LEU A 79 -6.97 -1.64 -24.28
N LEU A 80 -6.36 -2.40 -23.38
CA LEU A 80 -5.24 -3.29 -23.69
C LEU A 80 -5.71 -4.73 -23.86
N ASP A 81 -6.34 -5.31 -22.84
CA ASP A 81 -6.73 -6.71 -22.82
C ASP A 81 -7.95 -6.94 -21.93
N THR A 82 -8.45 -8.15 -21.93
CA THR A 82 -9.49 -8.62 -21.03
C THR A 82 -8.99 -9.85 -20.28
N LEU A 83 -9.01 -9.81 -18.96
CA LEU A 83 -8.49 -10.86 -18.10
C LEU A 83 -9.34 -11.05 -16.84
N ASN A 84 -9.09 -12.13 -16.09
CA ASN A 84 -9.73 -12.37 -14.82
C ASN A 84 -8.87 -11.83 -13.68
N VAL A 85 -9.47 -11.00 -12.82
CA VAL A 85 -8.88 -10.51 -11.58
C VAL A 85 -9.77 -10.94 -10.43
N ASN A 86 -9.27 -11.72 -9.50
CA ASN A 86 -10.01 -12.26 -8.35
C ASN A 86 -11.36 -12.91 -8.75
N GLY A 87 -11.37 -13.66 -9.84
CA GLY A 87 -12.58 -14.34 -10.35
C GLY A 87 -13.56 -13.45 -11.12
N GLN A 88 -13.28 -12.16 -11.28
CA GLN A 88 -14.09 -11.22 -12.05
C GLN A 88 -13.45 -10.94 -13.40
N LYS A 89 -14.26 -10.92 -14.46
CA LYS A 89 -13.81 -10.53 -15.80
C LYS A 89 -13.63 -9.01 -15.84
N CYS A 90 -12.39 -8.56 -16.10
CA CYS A 90 -12.00 -7.17 -16.14
C CYS A 90 -11.38 -6.81 -17.48
N VAL A 91 -11.52 -5.55 -17.86
CA VAL A 91 -10.68 -4.93 -18.91
C VAL A 91 -9.44 -4.33 -18.26
N ASP A 92 -8.29 -4.52 -18.87
CA ASP A 92 -7.07 -3.80 -18.55
C ASP A 92 -7.09 -2.44 -19.29
N LEU A 93 -7.27 -1.38 -18.53
CA LEU A 93 -7.23 -0.01 -19.01
C LEU A 93 -5.87 0.61 -18.64
N GLY A 94 -4.97 0.60 -19.61
CA GLY A 94 -3.68 1.29 -19.49
C GLY A 94 -3.86 2.81 -19.53
N PHE A 95 -3.05 3.54 -18.79
CA PHE A 95 -3.07 4.99 -18.80
C PHE A 95 -1.66 5.60 -18.74
N VAL A 96 -1.50 6.75 -19.40
CA VAL A 96 -0.28 7.56 -19.40
C VAL A 96 -0.65 9.05 -19.42
N PRO A 97 0.11 9.94 -18.76
CA PRO A 97 -0.13 11.38 -18.87
C PRO A 97 0.03 11.87 -20.31
N PHE A 98 -0.69 12.90 -20.69
CA PHE A 98 -0.48 13.59 -21.98
C PHE A 98 0.91 14.20 -22.09
N ASN A 99 1.44 14.70 -20.97
CA ASN A 99 2.78 15.26 -20.87
C ASN A 99 3.58 14.49 -19.79
N SER A 100 4.73 13.95 -20.18
CA SER A 100 5.62 13.17 -19.29
C SER A 100 6.27 14.01 -18.19
N GLU A 101 6.33 15.33 -18.33
CA GLU A 101 6.90 16.23 -17.32
C GLU A 101 5.93 16.57 -16.19
N THR A 102 4.66 16.20 -16.33
CA THR A 102 3.65 16.47 -15.31
C THR A 102 3.65 15.41 -14.21
N PHE A 103 3.27 15.78 -12.99
CA PHE A 103 3.11 14.86 -11.86
C PHE A 103 1.89 13.96 -12.05
N GLY A 104 2.06 12.97 -12.91
CA GLY A 104 1.09 11.93 -13.22
C GLY A 104 1.72 10.55 -13.14
N PHE A 105 0.88 9.54 -13.07
CA PHE A 105 1.30 8.14 -13.08
C PHE A 105 1.19 7.55 -14.48
N THR A 106 1.95 6.50 -14.73
CA THR A 106 1.64 5.51 -15.77
C THR A 106 1.13 4.26 -15.09
N GLY A 107 0.32 3.45 -15.77
CA GLY A 107 -0.11 2.20 -15.15
C GLY A 107 -1.35 1.57 -15.75
N HIS A 108 -2.04 0.78 -14.93
CA HIS A 108 -3.16 -0.05 -15.32
C HIS A 108 -4.29 0.05 -14.30
N LEU A 109 -5.51 0.14 -14.81
CA LEU A 109 -6.74 -0.01 -14.04
C LEU A 109 -7.47 -1.26 -14.55
N PHE A 110 -7.75 -2.19 -13.66
CA PHE A 110 -8.53 -3.39 -13.98
C PHE A 110 -9.97 -3.14 -13.57
N VAL A 111 -10.83 -2.93 -14.57
CA VAL A 111 -12.21 -2.50 -14.39
C VAL A 111 -13.14 -3.63 -14.78
N THR A 112 -14.12 -3.96 -13.94
CA THR A 112 -15.10 -5.02 -14.24
C THR A 112 -15.93 -4.69 -15.46
N LEU A 113 -16.24 -5.71 -16.26
CA LEU A 113 -17.07 -5.60 -17.47
C LEU A 113 -18.57 -5.78 -17.20
N ASP A 114 -18.98 -5.52 -15.98
CA ASP A 114 -20.38 -5.45 -15.60
C ASP A 114 -20.90 -3.99 -15.65
N SER A 115 -22.17 -3.80 -15.37
CA SER A 115 -22.80 -2.47 -15.36
C SER A 115 -22.27 -1.53 -14.25
N THR A 116 -21.42 -2.04 -13.35
CA THR A 116 -20.89 -1.26 -12.22
C THR A 116 -19.56 -0.59 -12.50
N PHE A 117 -18.81 -1.07 -13.52
CA PHE A 117 -17.48 -0.57 -13.86
C PHE A 117 -16.57 -0.42 -12.64
N PHE A 118 -16.59 -1.43 -11.78
CA PHE A 118 -15.84 -1.42 -10.52
C PHE A 118 -14.35 -1.58 -10.78
N VAL A 119 -13.54 -0.73 -10.16
CA VAL A 119 -12.07 -0.88 -10.21
C VAL A 119 -11.67 -1.97 -9.22
N GLN A 120 -11.32 -3.13 -9.77
CA GLN A 120 -10.93 -4.31 -9.00
C GLN A 120 -9.47 -4.24 -8.54
N LYS A 121 -8.60 -3.64 -9.37
CA LYS A 121 -7.18 -3.49 -9.11
C LYS A 121 -6.65 -2.26 -9.81
N ALA A 122 -5.67 -1.61 -9.21
CA ALA A 122 -4.93 -0.52 -9.81
C ALA A 122 -3.43 -0.73 -9.62
N ILE A 123 -2.65 -0.41 -10.65
CA ILE A 123 -1.20 -0.36 -10.63
C ILE A 123 -0.78 1.02 -11.11
N LEU A 124 -0.14 1.79 -10.22
CA LEU A 124 0.36 3.11 -10.52
C LEU A 124 1.89 3.09 -10.45
N ASN A 125 2.53 3.52 -11.51
CA ASN A 125 3.99 3.68 -11.56
C ASN A 125 4.33 5.16 -11.64
N VAL A 126 5.25 5.61 -10.82
CA VAL A 126 5.84 6.94 -10.97
C VAL A 126 6.84 6.86 -12.13
N PRO A 127 6.66 7.68 -13.19
CA PRO A 127 7.58 7.71 -14.33
C PRO A 127 8.99 8.08 -13.90
N LYS A 128 10.00 7.49 -14.54
CA LYS A 128 11.42 7.74 -14.22
C LYS A 128 11.87 9.16 -14.53
N ASP A 129 11.20 9.82 -15.46
CA ASP A 129 11.51 11.17 -15.91
C ASP A 129 11.07 12.25 -14.90
N ILE A 130 10.22 11.87 -13.95
CA ILE A 130 9.83 12.74 -12.85
C ILE A 130 10.92 12.72 -11.79
N ASN A 131 11.57 13.86 -11.61
CA ASN A 131 12.58 14.01 -10.56
C ASN A 131 11.90 14.14 -9.18
N LEU A 132 11.79 13.01 -8.49
CA LEU A 132 11.41 12.95 -7.09
C LEU A 132 12.68 12.71 -6.27
N ASN A 133 13.27 13.76 -5.74
CA ASN A 133 14.47 13.74 -4.91
C ASN A 133 14.75 12.37 -4.26
N PHE A 134 15.85 11.72 -4.64
CA PHE A 134 16.29 10.42 -4.15
C PHE A 134 15.47 9.19 -4.60
N VAL A 135 14.29 9.32 -5.18
CA VAL A 135 13.47 8.19 -5.64
C VAL A 135 13.78 7.90 -7.11
N SER A 136 14.23 6.68 -7.38
CA SER A 136 14.54 6.20 -8.75
C SER A 136 13.43 5.36 -9.37
N GLY A 137 12.39 5.04 -8.60
CA GLY A 137 11.20 4.33 -9.07
C GLY A 137 10.26 4.01 -7.93
N MET A 138 8.96 4.09 -8.20
CA MET A 138 7.92 3.75 -7.24
C MET A 138 6.75 3.09 -7.96
N THR A 139 6.22 2.04 -7.36
CA THR A 139 5.00 1.35 -7.82
C THR A 139 4.04 1.21 -6.66
N ILE A 140 2.78 1.54 -6.90
CA ILE A 140 1.68 1.36 -5.96
C ILE A 140 0.70 0.38 -6.60
N GLU A 141 0.45 -0.74 -5.94
CA GLU A 141 -0.54 -1.73 -6.37
C GLU A 141 -1.62 -1.82 -5.30
N GLN A 142 -2.87 -1.57 -5.68
CA GLN A 142 -4.01 -1.69 -4.79
C GLN A 142 -5.05 -2.63 -5.38
N THR A 143 -5.63 -3.48 -4.54
CA THR A 143 -6.73 -4.38 -4.89
C THR A 143 -7.93 -4.06 -4.03
N PHE A 144 -9.10 -4.10 -4.62
CA PHE A 144 -10.35 -3.74 -3.99
C PHE A 144 -11.38 -4.86 -4.13
N GLU A 145 -12.28 -4.93 -3.18
CA GLU A 145 -13.47 -5.75 -3.23
C GLU A 145 -14.72 -4.89 -3.04
N ARG A 146 -15.80 -5.36 -3.60
CA ARG A 146 -17.11 -4.75 -3.44
C ARG A 146 -17.91 -5.55 -2.44
N THR A 147 -18.39 -4.88 -1.41
CA THR A 147 -19.27 -5.49 -0.40
C THR A 147 -20.69 -5.63 -0.91
N PRO A 148 -21.53 -6.45 -0.27
CA PRO A 148 -22.94 -6.63 -0.66
C PRO A 148 -23.73 -5.32 -0.69
N ASP A 149 -23.43 -4.36 0.17
CA ASP A 149 -24.03 -3.03 0.21
C ASP A 149 -23.41 -2.05 -0.80
N SER A 150 -22.59 -2.56 -1.72
CA SER A 150 -21.90 -1.79 -2.77
C SER A 150 -20.83 -0.82 -2.26
N THR A 151 -20.37 -0.95 -1.02
CA THR A 151 -19.23 -0.23 -0.50
C THR A 151 -17.94 -0.83 -1.09
N ARG A 152 -16.97 0.01 -1.38
CA ARG A 152 -15.63 -0.40 -1.79
C ARG A 152 -14.74 -0.55 -0.57
N ILE A 153 -14.06 -1.67 -0.48
CA ILE A 153 -13.02 -1.91 0.53
C ILE A 153 -11.70 -2.24 -0.16
N ILE A 154 -10.61 -1.81 0.44
CA ILE A 154 -9.27 -2.20 0.01
C ILE A 154 -8.93 -3.55 0.66
N THR A 155 -8.40 -4.49 -0.12
CA THR A 155 -7.97 -5.81 0.36
C THR A 155 -6.47 -5.97 0.34
N LYS A 156 -5.78 -5.17 -0.51
CA LYS A 156 -4.33 -5.17 -0.60
C LYS A 156 -3.83 -3.77 -0.95
N ASP A 157 -2.74 -3.35 -0.30
CA ASP A 157 -1.99 -2.15 -0.62
C ASP A 157 -0.50 -2.47 -0.58
N ASP A 158 0.16 -2.44 -1.73
CA ASP A 158 1.55 -2.83 -1.92
C ASP A 158 2.32 -1.67 -2.54
N ILE A 159 3.13 -1.01 -1.76
CA ILE A 159 3.97 0.11 -2.18
C ILE A 159 5.41 -0.35 -2.24
N ASN A 160 6.02 -0.21 -3.42
CA ASN A 160 7.41 -0.53 -3.67
C ASN A 160 8.16 0.73 -4.08
N VAL A 161 9.31 1.00 -3.49
CA VAL A 161 10.13 2.16 -3.82
C VAL A 161 11.59 1.79 -3.92
N ASN A 162 12.23 2.29 -4.97
CA ASN A 162 13.68 2.28 -5.14
C ASN A 162 14.21 3.70 -4.93
N PHE A 163 15.20 3.87 -4.09
CA PHE A 163 15.72 5.19 -3.76
C PHE A 163 17.23 5.18 -3.49
N LYS A 164 17.83 6.36 -3.52
CA LYS A 164 19.24 6.60 -3.17
C LYS A 164 19.31 7.80 -2.24
N LEU A 165 20.08 7.71 -1.17
CA LEU A 165 20.25 8.81 -0.22
C LEU A 165 21.21 9.90 -0.74
N SER A 166 22.04 9.57 -1.73
CA SER A 166 22.90 10.49 -2.47
C SER A 166 23.24 9.88 -3.82
N GLU A 167 23.75 10.69 -4.76
CA GLU A 167 24.19 10.19 -6.08
C GLU A 167 25.27 9.10 -5.98
N LYS A 168 26.11 9.18 -4.96
CA LYS A 168 27.21 8.21 -4.71
C LYS A 168 26.77 7.03 -3.86
N SER A 169 25.58 7.05 -3.27
CA SER A 169 25.08 5.94 -2.45
C SER A 169 24.62 4.77 -3.30
N LYS A 170 24.72 3.57 -2.74
CA LYS A 170 24.08 2.39 -3.33
C LYS A 170 22.57 2.56 -3.30
N GLY A 171 21.89 2.09 -4.35
CA GLY A 171 20.44 2.07 -4.38
C GLY A 171 19.86 1.22 -3.25
N MET A 172 18.76 1.66 -2.68
CA MET A 172 18.01 0.97 -1.63
C MET A 172 16.62 0.65 -2.14
N TYR A 173 16.04 -0.40 -1.57
CA TYR A 173 14.68 -0.83 -1.84
C TYR A 173 13.89 -0.89 -0.54
N ALA A 174 12.72 -0.29 -0.54
CA ALA A 174 11.77 -0.45 0.55
C ALA A 174 10.40 -0.88 0.00
N ARG A 175 9.68 -1.67 0.78
CA ARG A 175 8.33 -2.13 0.45
C ARG A 175 7.45 -2.09 1.68
N ARG A 176 6.23 -1.61 1.50
CA ARG A 176 5.13 -1.79 2.46
C ARG A 176 4.05 -2.64 1.80
N LEU A 177 3.71 -3.74 2.43
CA LEU A 177 2.60 -4.60 2.03
C LEU A 177 1.57 -4.66 3.15
N ASN A 178 0.37 -4.16 2.87
CA ASN A 178 -0.79 -4.29 3.73
C ASN A 178 -1.77 -5.28 3.09
N ILE A 179 -2.18 -6.29 3.84
CA ILE A 179 -3.24 -7.23 3.48
C ILE A 179 -4.38 -7.05 4.46
N TYR A 180 -5.56 -6.76 3.95
CA TYR A 180 -6.77 -6.59 4.72
C TYR A 180 -7.67 -7.81 4.53
N SER A 181 -8.09 -8.42 5.63
CA SER A 181 -8.90 -9.64 5.62
C SER A 181 -9.89 -9.65 6.78
N ASN A 182 -10.83 -10.58 6.74
CA ASN A 182 -11.83 -10.77 7.82
C ASN A 182 -12.66 -9.52 8.07
N HIS A 183 -13.17 -8.92 7.00
CA HIS A 183 -14.07 -7.78 7.09
C HIS A 183 -15.40 -8.19 7.75
N SER A 184 -15.87 -7.38 8.70
CA SER A 184 -17.16 -7.53 9.35
C SER A 184 -17.92 -6.21 9.25
N PHE A 185 -19.19 -6.29 8.85
CA PHE A 185 -20.08 -5.15 8.66
C PHE A 185 -21.25 -5.21 9.65
N ASP A 186 -21.13 -6.03 10.70
CA ASP A 186 -22.14 -6.19 11.72
C ASP A 186 -22.37 -4.89 12.49
N GLU A 187 -23.57 -4.76 13.07
CA GLU A 187 -23.90 -3.70 14.01
C GLU A 187 -22.86 -3.65 15.14
N PRO A 188 -22.45 -2.44 15.55
CA PRO A 188 -21.45 -2.30 16.59
C PRO A 188 -21.98 -2.86 17.92
N ASP A 189 -21.32 -3.88 18.43
CA ASP A 189 -21.52 -4.36 19.78
C ASP A 189 -20.95 -3.37 20.82
N ALA A 190 -21.20 -3.64 22.11
CA ALA A 190 -20.75 -2.79 23.20
C ALA A 190 -19.22 -2.66 23.24
N GLU A 191 -18.48 -3.72 22.84
CA GLU A 191 -17.02 -3.74 22.79
C GLU A 191 -16.48 -2.81 21.70
N ARG A 192 -17.05 -2.88 20.48
CA ARG A 192 -16.68 -1.99 19.37
C ARG A 192 -17.01 -0.52 19.69
N ALA A 193 -18.12 -0.27 20.38
CA ALA A 193 -18.50 1.09 20.81
C ALA A 193 -17.48 1.69 21.79
N LEU A 194 -16.87 0.86 22.65
CA LEU A 194 -15.83 1.30 23.58
C LEU A 194 -14.54 1.74 22.88
N VAL A 195 -14.17 1.09 21.79
CA VAL A 195 -12.97 1.44 21.01
C VAL A 195 -13.01 2.90 20.54
N PHE A 196 -14.18 3.40 20.15
CA PHE A 196 -14.32 4.79 19.69
C PHE A 196 -14.39 5.82 20.80
N LYS A 197 -14.47 5.40 22.08
CA LYS A 197 -14.37 6.30 23.23
C LYS A 197 -12.93 6.70 23.57
N GLU A 198 -11.96 5.88 23.16
CA GLU A 198 -10.55 6.20 23.31
C GLU A 198 -10.16 7.42 22.47
N SER A 199 -9.40 8.33 23.04
CA SER A 199 -8.94 9.53 22.32
C SER A 199 -7.87 9.23 21.28
N ALA A 200 -6.99 8.25 21.56
CA ALA A 200 -5.89 7.88 20.67
C ALA A 200 -6.41 7.20 19.39
N PRO A 201 -5.92 7.61 18.19
CA PRO A 201 -6.28 6.94 16.93
C PRO A 201 -5.65 5.54 16.79
N VAL A 202 -4.53 5.31 17.48
CA VAL A 202 -3.81 4.02 17.48
C VAL A 202 -3.61 3.60 18.95
N ILE A 203 -4.02 2.37 19.24
CA ILE A 203 -3.87 1.75 20.56
C ILE A 203 -2.96 0.54 20.39
N THR A 204 -1.85 0.50 21.12
CA THR A 204 -0.95 -0.66 21.13
C THR A 204 -1.21 -1.48 22.38
N LEU A 205 -1.55 -2.76 22.22
CA LEU A 205 -1.75 -3.67 23.33
C LEU A 205 -0.42 -3.93 24.06
N LYS A 206 -0.49 -4.15 25.36
CA LYS A 206 0.71 -4.35 26.22
C LYS A 206 1.56 -5.54 25.79
N ASP A 207 0.92 -6.60 25.29
CA ASP A 207 1.54 -7.83 24.80
C ASP A 207 1.92 -7.81 23.31
N ALA A 208 1.65 -6.71 22.62
CA ALA A 208 1.89 -6.60 21.17
C ALA A 208 3.34 -6.88 20.76
N TYR A 209 4.29 -6.58 21.63
CA TYR A 209 5.72 -6.81 21.38
C TYR A 209 6.22 -8.21 21.82
N GLN A 210 5.38 -9.01 22.47
CA GLN A 210 5.74 -10.30 23.06
C GLN A 210 4.98 -11.47 22.45
N GLN A 211 4.46 -11.29 21.24
CA GLN A 211 3.70 -12.33 20.52
C GLN A 211 4.58 -13.54 20.16
N SER A 212 4.01 -14.73 20.30
CA SER A 212 4.69 -15.99 19.99
C SER A 212 4.92 -16.20 18.49
N GLU A 213 5.84 -17.11 18.12
CA GLU A 213 6.03 -17.50 16.71
C GLU A 213 4.76 -18.16 16.13
N ASP A 214 3.97 -18.88 16.94
CA ASP A 214 2.70 -19.47 16.52
C ASP A 214 1.68 -18.40 16.14
N PHE A 215 1.63 -17.30 16.90
CA PHE A 215 0.81 -16.13 16.56
C PHE A 215 1.20 -15.58 15.19
N TRP A 216 2.51 -15.40 14.93
CA TRP A 216 2.99 -14.87 13.65
C TRP A 216 2.75 -15.83 12.49
N THR A 217 2.94 -17.12 12.70
CA THR A 217 2.69 -18.16 11.69
C THR A 217 1.22 -18.20 11.31
N SER A 218 0.32 -18.17 12.29
CA SER A 218 -1.13 -18.23 12.08
C SER A 218 -1.69 -16.94 11.42
N ASN A 219 -1.00 -15.82 11.60
CA ASN A 219 -1.43 -14.53 11.09
C ASN A 219 -0.68 -14.08 9.84
N ARG A 220 0.27 -14.86 9.32
CA ARG A 220 1.05 -14.51 8.14
C ARG A 220 0.21 -14.69 6.87
N PRO A 221 0.09 -13.68 5.99
CA PRO A 221 -0.60 -13.85 4.72
C PRO A 221 0.11 -14.84 3.83
N GLU A 222 -0.62 -15.71 3.13
CA GLU A 222 -0.04 -16.63 2.15
C GLU A 222 0.76 -15.92 1.06
N GLU A 223 0.34 -14.72 0.65
CA GLU A 223 1.06 -13.89 -0.32
C GLU A 223 2.44 -13.43 0.17
N ALA A 224 2.61 -13.25 1.49
CA ALA A 224 3.90 -12.96 2.07
C ALA A 224 4.82 -14.21 2.10
N ILE A 225 4.22 -15.40 2.07
CA ILE A 225 4.93 -16.69 2.04
C ILE A 225 5.29 -17.08 0.59
N LYS A 226 4.39 -16.83 -0.36
CA LYS A 226 4.52 -17.23 -1.79
C LYS A 226 5.58 -16.44 -2.57
N LYS A 227 6.21 -15.44 -2.02
CA LYS A 227 7.42 -14.88 -2.63
C LYS A 227 8.51 -15.93 -2.56
N ASN A 228 8.69 -16.58 -3.73
CA ASN A 228 9.68 -17.58 -4.01
C ASN A 228 10.99 -17.27 -3.26
N PRO A 229 11.39 -18.04 -2.24
CA PRO A 229 12.62 -17.78 -1.49
C PRO A 229 13.83 -17.67 -2.43
N ASN A 230 13.81 -18.39 -3.56
CA ASN A 230 14.82 -18.30 -4.61
C ASN A 230 14.83 -16.94 -5.36
N SER A 231 13.72 -16.18 -5.41
CA SER A 231 13.72 -14.85 -6.01
C SER A 231 14.24 -13.80 -5.02
N VAL A 232 13.96 -13.97 -3.73
CA VAL A 232 14.52 -13.13 -2.66
C VAL A 232 16.01 -13.45 -2.48
N GLU A 233 16.41 -14.71 -2.48
CA GLU A 233 17.83 -15.11 -2.44
C GLU A 233 18.60 -14.71 -3.69
N LYS A 234 18.02 -14.84 -4.89
CA LYS A 234 18.63 -14.32 -6.13
C LYS A 234 18.67 -12.79 -6.15
N LEU A 235 17.63 -12.12 -5.63
CA LEU A 235 17.65 -10.68 -5.44
C LEU A 235 18.68 -10.29 -4.37
N MET A 236 18.73 -10.99 -3.25
CA MET A 236 19.72 -10.79 -2.19
C MET A 236 21.14 -11.14 -2.63
N ALA A 237 21.34 -12.17 -3.44
CA ALA A 237 22.64 -12.50 -4.01
C ALA A 237 23.11 -11.44 -5.01
N LYS A 238 22.17 -10.85 -5.78
CA LYS A 238 22.44 -9.74 -6.70
C LYS A 238 22.63 -8.40 -5.98
N PHE A 239 22.10 -8.26 -4.76
CA PHE A 239 22.09 -7.06 -3.93
C PHE A 239 22.79 -7.26 -2.57
N ARG A 240 23.69 -8.21 -2.42
CA ARG A 240 24.46 -8.47 -1.18
C ARG A 240 25.16 -7.24 -0.58
N SER A 241 25.10 -6.11 -1.26
CA SER A 241 25.67 -4.83 -0.84
C SER A 241 24.64 -3.72 -0.68
N VAL A 242 23.33 -4.02 -0.73
CA VAL A 242 22.23 -3.05 -0.64
C VAL A 242 21.39 -3.37 0.57
N PRO A 243 21.23 -2.47 1.54
CA PRO A 243 20.29 -2.66 2.65
C PRO A 243 18.86 -2.79 2.11
N ILE A 244 18.15 -3.83 2.52
CA ILE A 244 16.75 -4.07 2.14
C ILE A 244 15.87 -3.83 3.34
N PHE A 245 14.92 -2.93 3.19
CA PHE A 245 13.90 -2.63 4.20
C PHE A 245 12.57 -3.21 3.76
N TYR A 246 11.99 -4.09 4.56
CA TYR A 246 10.64 -4.61 4.37
C TYR A 246 9.76 -4.14 5.52
N ILE A 247 8.70 -3.44 5.19
CA ILE A 247 7.61 -3.15 6.13
C ILE A 247 6.40 -3.92 5.62
N THR A 248 5.88 -4.84 6.42
CA THR A 248 4.69 -5.61 6.08
C THR A 248 3.65 -5.32 7.16
N GLU A 249 2.54 -4.73 6.77
CA GLU A 249 1.39 -4.53 7.64
C GLU A 249 0.29 -5.55 7.26
N LYS A 250 -0.33 -6.13 8.27
CA LYS A 250 -1.53 -6.96 8.15
C LYS A 250 -2.59 -6.40 9.08
N VAL A 251 -3.76 -6.15 8.52
CA VAL A 251 -4.96 -5.69 9.24
C VAL A 251 -5.99 -6.80 9.27
#